data_5eebe3e7e180a1a46e4736480c9104bf
#
_entry.id   5eebe3e7e180a1a46e4736480c9104bf
#
_cell.length_a   1.000
_cell.length_b   1.000
_cell.length_c   1.000
_cell.angle_alpha   90.00
_cell.angle_beta   90.00
_cell.angle_gamma   90.00
#
_symmetry.space_group_name_H-M   'P 1'
#
loop_
_entity.id
_entity.type
_entity.pdbx_description
1 polymer ?
#
loop_
_entity_poly.entity_id
_entity_poly.type
_entity_poly.pdbx_seq_one_letter_code
_entity_poly.pdbx_strand_id
1 'polypeptide(L)' 'MMPPVTQEVIGHDAQLVHDWRVIRLTRLGIPAALAEAYADRLDWHQVAKLTQRGCPPLLALRIVC' A
#
# COMPACT_ATOMS: atom_id res chain seq x y z
N MET A 1 26.70 1.16 -17.80
CA MET A 1 26.29 1.59 -17.96
C MET A 1 25.16 1.95 -17.65
N MET A 2 24.58 2.24 -17.02
CA MET A 2 23.53 2.47 -16.54
C MET A 2 23.12 3.62 -16.46
N PRO A 3 23.02 4.14 -16.49
CA PRO A 3 22.83 5.14 -16.42
C PRO A 3 21.96 5.99 -16.35
N PRO A 4 21.52 6.49 -17.05
CA PRO A 4 20.75 7.51 -17.02
C PRO A 4 19.48 7.33 -16.59
N VAL A 5 19.15 6.32 -16.29
CA VAL A 5 17.96 6.09 -15.87
C VAL A 5 17.70 6.59 -14.59
N THR A 6 18.49 7.21 -13.91
CA THR A 6 18.31 7.61 -12.55
C THR A 6 17.07 8.43 -12.33
N GLN A 7 16.79 9.37 -13.21
CA GLN A 7 15.64 10.18 -12.99
C GLN A 7 14.37 9.46 -13.30
N GLU A 8 14.37 8.66 -14.30
CA GLU A 8 13.22 7.84 -14.58
C GLU A 8 12.97 6.88 -13.45
N VAL A 9 14.05 6.43 -12.86
CA VAL A 9 13.94 5.50 -11.75
C VAL A 9 13.26 6.16 -10.58
N ILE A 10 13.51 7.42 -10.32
CA ILE A 10 12.89 8.08 -9.20
C ILE A 10 11.37 8.15 -9.36
N GLY A 11 10.90 8.59 -10.48
CA GLY A 11 9.47 8.63 -10.73
C GLY A 11 8.88 7.26 -10.80
N HIS A 12 9.61 6.35 -11.42
CA HIS A 12 9.18 4.99 -11.56
C HIS A 12 9.13 4.30 -10.20
N ASP A 13 10.08 4.61 -9.32
CA ASP A 13 10.09 4.05 -7.99
C ASP A 13 8.87 4.49 -7.20
N ALA A 14 8.47 5.74 -7.31
CA ALA A 14 7.29 6.21 -6.60
C ALA A 14 6.05 5.45 -7.06
N GLN A 15 5.94 5.21 -8.36
CA GLN A 15 4.83 4.46 -8.91
C GLN A 15 4.87 3.00 -8.44
N LEU A 16 6.03 2.39 -8.45
CA LEU A 16 6.18 1.02 -8.03
C LEU A 16 5.86 0.86 -6.53
N VAL A 17 6.26 1.81 -5.72
CA VAL A 17 5.97 1.75 -4.29
C VAL A 17 4.47 1.88 -4.07
N HIS A 18 3.81 2.77 -4.79
CA HIS A 18 2.37 2.92 -4.70
C HIS A 18 1.68 1.61 -5.10
N ASP A 19 2.07 1.04 -6.23
CA ASP A 19 1.47 -0.20 -6.72
C ASP A 19 1.70 -1.34 -5.73
N TRP A 20 2.89 -1.41 -5.15
CA TRP A 20 3.21 -2.44 -4.18
C TRP A 20 2.34 -2.31 -2.93
N ARG A 21 2.12 -1.09 -2.47
CA ARG A 21 1.25 -0.84 -1.31
C ARG A 21 -0.19 -1.26 -1.61
N VAL A 22 -0.66 -0.94 -2.81
CA VAL A 22 -2.00 -1.35 -3.22
C VAL A 22 -2.11 -2.88 -3.20
N ILE A 23 -1.11 -3.57 -3.73
CA ILE A 23 -1.12 -5.02 -3.75
C ILE A 23 -1.13 -5.57 -2.33
N ARG A 24 -0.32 -5.00 -1.44
CA ARG A 24 -0.30 -5.48 -0.06
C ARG A 24 -1.64 -5.28 0.63
N LEU A 25 -2.25 -4.13 0.42
CA LEU A 25 -3.55 -3.85 1.03
C LEU A 25 -4.63 -4.78 0.47
N THR A 26 -4.60 -5.05 -0.83
CA THR A 26 -5.60 -5.95 -1.41
C THR A 26 -5.42 -7.37 -0.91
N ARG A 27 -4.19 -7.79 -0.67
CA ARG A 27 -3.94 -9.12 -0.11
C ARG A 27 -4.44 -9.23 1.31
N LEU A 28 -4.51 -8.12 2.03
CA LEU A 28 -5.06 -8.12 3.37
C LEU A 28 -6.59 -8.14 3.38
N GLY A 29 -7.20 -8.02 2.21
CA GLY A 29 -8.65 -8.08 2.10
C GLY A 29 -9.32 -6.75 1.83
N ILE A 30 -8.55 -5.70 1.56
CA ILE A 30 -9.11 -4.39 1.28
C ILE A 30 -9.44 -4.31 -0.21
N PRO A 31 -10.64 -3.85 -0.58
CA PRO A 31 -11.01 -3.72 -1.98
C PRO A 31 -10.02 -2.82 -2.72
N ALA A 32 -9.76 -3.14 -3.97
CA ALA A 32 -8.75 -2.44 -4.76
C ALA A 32 -9.00 -0.93 -4.82
N ALA A 33 -10.24 -0.53 -4.96
CA ALA A 33 -10.56 0.90 -5.04
C ALA A 33 -10.15 1.64 -3.77
N LEU A 34 -10.40 1.04 -2.61
CA LEU A 34 -10.01 1.63 -1.35
C LEU A 34 -8.49 1.56 -1.15
N ALA A 35 -7.90 0.45 -1.57
CA ALA A 35 -6.46 0.30 -1.47
C ALA A 35 -5.75 1.39 -2.26
N GLU A 36 -6.22 1.68 -3.45
CA GLU A 36 -5.62 2.74 -4.24
C GLU A 36 -5.83 4.12 -3.61
N ALA A 37 -6.99 4.35 -3.06
CA ALA A 37 -7.29 5.64 -2.47
C ALA A 37 -6.44 5.92 -1.23
N TYR A 38 -6.13 4.88 -0.47
CA TYR A 38 -5.44 5.06 0.80
C TYR A 38 -3.99 4.58 0.81
N ALA A 39 -3.52 4.01 -0.29
CA ALA A 39 -2.18 3.42 -0.32
C ALA A 39 -1.08 4.38 0.12
N ASP A 40 -1.20 5.65 -0.25
CA ASP A 40 -0.18 6.63 0.10
C ASP A 40 -0.42 7.29 1.45
N ARG A 41 -1.58 7.05 2.04
CA ARG A 41 -1.93 7.70 3.30
C ARG A 41 -1.77 6.82 4.49
N LEU A 42 -1.89 5.53 4.32
CA LEU A 42 -1.80 4.66 5.45
C LEU A 42 -0.60 3.77 5.42
N ASP A 43 -0.25 3.30 6.62
CA ASP A 43 0.83 2.37 6.78
C ASP A 43 0.21 0.97 6.71
N TRP A 44 0.47 0.24 5.64
CA TRP A 44 -0.09 -1.09 5.48
C TRP A 44 0.38 -2.06 6.57
N HIS A 45 1.52 -1.75 7.21
CA HIS A 45 2.01 -2.58 8.31
C HIS A 45 1.05 -2.53 9.49
N GLN A 46 0.47 -1.37 9.75
CA GLN A 46 -0.49 -1.24 10.83
C GLN A 46 -1.77 -1.99 10.51
N VAL A 47 -2.21 -1.93 9.27
CA VAL A 47 -3.38 -2.68 8.84
C VAL A 47 -3.10 -4.17 8.98
N ALA A 48 -1.90 -4.61 8.58
CA ALA A 48 -1.52 -6.01 8.68
C ALA A 48 -1.53 -6.48 10.13
N LYS A 49 -1.01 -5.65 11.05
CA LYS A 49 -1.01 -6.01 12.46
C LYS A 49 -2.42 -6.20 12.99
N LEU A 50 -3.32 -5.31 12.62
CA LEU A 50 -4.69 -5.41 13.07
C LEU A 50 -5.39 -6.63 12.50
N THR A 51 -5.17 -6.92 11.23
CA THR A 51 -5.79 -8.09 10.63
C THR A 51 -5.24 -9.39 11.21
N GLN A 52 -3.97 -9.40 11.58
CA GLN A 52 -3.38 -10.56 12.22
C GLN A 52 -3.99 -10.81 13.60
N ARG A 53 -4.50 -9.78 14.24
CA ARG A 53 -5.17 -9.92 15.52
C ARG A 53 -6.63 -10.29 15.37
N GLY A 54 -7.09 -10.48 14.16
CA GLY A 54 -8.48 -10.85 13.92
C GLY A 54 -9.38 -9.69 13.56
N CYS A 55 -8.83 -8.50 13.38
CA CYS A 55 -9.62 -7.34 13.00
C CYS A 55 -9.99 -7.45 11.52
N PRO A 56 -11.25 -7.26 11.15
CA PRO A 56 -11.61 -7.26 9.74
C PRO A 56 -10.87 -6.17 8.98
N PRO A 57 -10.47 -6.43 7.73
CA PRO A 57 -9.66 -5.46 6.99
C PRO A 57 -10.30 -4.08 6.85
N LEU A 58 -11.58 -4.02 6.60
CA LEU A 58 -12.24 -2.73 6.45
C LEU A 58 -12.27 -1.96 7.76
N LEU A 59 -12.44 -2.66 8.88
CA LEU A 59 -12.40 -2.02 10.18
C LEU A 59 -10.98 -1.56 10.49
N ALA A 60 -9.99 -2.38 10.16
CA ALA A 60 -8.59 -2.01 10.36
C ALA A 60 -8.26 -0.74 9.57
N LEU A 61 -8.76 -0.65 8.36
CA LEU A 61 -8.56 0.52 7.53
C LEU A 61 -9.12 1.77 8.22
N ARG A 62 -10.29 1.65 8.80
CA ARG A 62 -10.93 2.77 9.48
C ARG A 62 -10.19 3.17 10.74
N ILE A 63 -9.60 2.23 11.43
CA ILE A 63 -8.85 2.51 12.64
C ILE A 63 -7.54 3.23 12.33
N VAL A 64 -6.84 2.79 11.31
CA VAL A 64 -5.55 3.35 10.95
C VAL A 64 -5.69 4.68 10.23
N CYS A 65 -6.73 4.85 9.46
CA CYS A 65 -6.94 6.01 8.61
C CYS A 65 -7.39 7.26 9.39
#